data_3eec21c039987c6c2733ea4298df7fea
#
_entry.id   3eec21c039987c6c2733ea4298df7fea
#
_cell.length_a   1.000
_cell.length_b   1.000
_cell.length_c   1.000
_cell.angle_alpha   90.00
_cell.angle_beta   90.00
_cell.angle_gamma   90.00
#
_symmetry.space_group_name_H-M   'P 1'
#
loop_
_entity.id
_entity.type
_entity.pdbx_description
1 polymer ?
#
loop_
_entity_poly.entity_id
_entity_poly.type
_entity_poly.pdbx_seq_one_letter_code
_entity_poly.pdbx_strand_id
1 'polypeptide(L)'
;MKRRSPRRLAVVLAALLALLAVVLAAAWQLTPRPARTLTLQVTSARGSSIPVTLTLPGRTGGGVPLVICCHGFTGNRGLDGHYDPLAQRLAEAGIATAALDFAGNGESTEPFTAYTLDSMTADLAAVRAALTADYPVDAERVGLLGHSMGGRLVALNLDETVAAAALWSPAAAPGLDGLEFLNHDAAGREELRAAAESAGTVDLPQWGVTISLDFITQMADSDPWAALTGNQGPLLVAFAAGDVELLSQGTIDGTRAAADARGADWLDLYGQYEDATHNYTGLTAENDAAVRERIETQTAEFFIEALG
;
A
#
# COMPACT_ATOMS: atom_id res chain seq x y z
N MET A 1 -64.16 -1.41 -38.50
CA MET A 1 -62.92 -1.72 -37.69
C MET A 1 -61.74 -1.87 -38.64
N LYS A 2 -60.77 -0.92 -38.66
CA LYS A 2 -59.55 -1.01 -39.49
C LYS A 2 -58.60 -2.07 -38.92
N ARG A 3 -58.40 -3.20 -39.60
CA ARG A 3 -57.37 -4.20 -39.24
C ARG A 3 -55.98 -3.56 -39.32
N ARG A 4 -55.30 -3.46 -38.19
CA ARG A 4 -53.89 -3.02 -38.15
C ARG A 4 -53.05 -3.98 -39.00
N SER A 5 -52.21 -3.47 -39.93
CA SER A 5 -51.43 -4.29 -40.81
C SER A 5 -50.39 -5.11 -40.01
N PRO A 6 -50.21 -6.41 -40.31
CA PRO A 6 -49.28 -7.28 -39.58
C PRO A 6 -47.84 -6.76 -39.59
N ARG A 7 -47.44 -5.97 -40.60
CA ARG A 7 -46.14 -5.32 -40.69
C ARG A 7 -45.93 -4.23 -39.60
N ARG A 8 -46.98 -3.44 -39.27
CA ARG A 8 -46.88 -2.43 -38.21
C ARG A 8 -46.77 -3.06 -36.82
N LEU A 9 -47.46 -4.19 -36.61
CA LEU A 9 -47.37 -4.93 -35.36
C LEU A 9 -45.99 -5.54 -35.18
N ALA A 10 -45.39 -6.12 -36.24
CA ALA A 10 -44.04 -6.68 -36.23
C ALA A 10 -42.95 -5.62 -35.92
N VAL A 11 -43.08 -4.42 -36.53
CA VAL A 11 -42.15 -3.30 -36.28
C VAL A 11 -42.22 -2.81 -34.80
N VAL A 12 -43.44 -2.69 -34.26
CA VAL A 12 -43.63 -2.28 -32.86
C VAL A 12 -43.06 -3.34 -31.91
N LEU A 13 -43.27 -4.63 -32.21
CA LEU A 13 -42.74 -5.73 -31.39
C LEU A 13 -41.20 -5.76 -31.41
N ALA A 14 -40.60 -5.58 -32.59
CA ALA A 14 -39.14 -5.48 -32.73
C ALA A 14 -38.55 -4.29 -31.96
N ALA A 15 -39.22 -3.11 -32.00
CA ALA A 15 -38.80 -1.95 -31.25
C ALA A 15 -38.88 -2.16 -29.73
N LEU A 16 -39.95 -2.81 -29.26
CA LEU A 16 -40.12 -3.15 -27.83
C LEU A 16 -39.05 -4.15 -27.34
N LEU A 17 -38.73 -5.16 -28.15
CA LEU A 17 -37.68 -6.14 -27.84
C LEU A 17 -36.28 -5.47 -27.80
N ALA A 18 -36.01 -4.56 -28.74
CA ALA A 18 -34.77 -3.80 -28.74
C ALA A 18 -34.67 -2.90 -27.50
N LEU A 19 -35.75 -2.21 -27.14
CA LEU A 19 -35.79 -1.38 -25.91
C LEU A 19 -35.61 -2.24 -24.65
N LEU A 20 -36.28 -3.39 -24.58
CA LEU A 20 -36.12 -4.32 -23.44
C LEU A 20 -34.69 -4.84 -23.36
N ALA A 21 -34.05 -5.18 -24.48
CA ALA A 21 -32.65 -5.60 -24.50
C ALA A 21 -31.70 -4.48 -23.99
N VAL A 22 -31.94 -3.23 -24.39
CA VAL A 22 -31.18 -2.07 -23.90
C VAL A 22 -31.39 -1.87 -22.38
N VAL A 23 -32.62 -1.96 -21.90
CA VAL A 23 -32.94 -1.83 -20.47
C VAL A 23 -32.32 -2.96 -19.66
N LEU A 24 -32.37 -4.20 -20.15
CA LEU A 24 -31.75 -5.35 -19.48
C LEU A 24 -30.22 -5.23 -19.48
N ALA A 25 -29.60 -4.77 -20.57
CA ALA A 25 -28.19 -4.52 -20.66
C ALA A 25 -27.75 -3.40 -19.66
N ALA A 26 -28.52 -2.32 -19.61
CA ALA A 26 -28.29 -1.23 -18.65
C ALA A 26 -28.46 -1.71 -17.20
N ALA A 27 -29.51 -2.46 -16.90
CA ALA A 27 -29.74 -3.04 -15.58
C ALA A 27 -28.60 -4.00 -15.20
N TRP A 28 -28.12 -4.84 -16.11
CA TRP A 28 -27.00 -5.74 -15.91
C TRP A 28 -25.70 -4.96 -15.66
N GLN A 29 -25.48 -3.83 -16.34
CA GLN A 29 -24.34 -2.94 -16.10
C GLN A 29 -24.43 -2.21 -14.76
N LEU A 30 -25.62 -1.89 -14.28
CA LEU A 30 -25.86 -1.19 -13.01
C LEU A 30 -25.91 -2.14 -11.80
N THR A 31 -26.02 -3.45 -12.00
CA THR A 31 -26.04 -4.42 -10.89
C THR A 31 -24.66 -4.46 -10.22
N PRO A 32 -24.52 -4.12 -8.93
CA PRO A 32 -23.28 -4.24 -8.21
C PRO A 32 -22.77 -5.69 -8.25
N ARG A 33 -21.49 -5.88 -8.48
CA ARG A 33 -20.82 -7.18 -8.35
C ARG A 33 -19.88 -7.11 -7.18
N PRO A 34 -19.88 -8.11 -6.30
CA PRO A 34 -18.96 -8.11 -5.14
C PRO A 34 -17.51 -8.17 -5.64
N ALA A 35 -16.63 -7.56 -4.89
CA ALA A 35 -15.20 -7.71 -5.04
C ALA A 35 -14.79 -9.20 -4.91
N ARG A 36 -13.67 -9.56 -5.49
CA ARG A 36 -13.11 -10.92 -5.42
C ARG A 36 -11.74 -10.84 -4.77
N THR A 37 -11.57 -11.52 -3.64
CA THR A 37 -10.28 -11.64 -2.98
C THR A 37 -9.65 -13.01 -3.31
N LEU A 38 -8.38 -12.98 -3.67
CA LEU A 38 -7.57 -14.14 -4.06
C LEU A 38 -6.30 -14.16 -3.20
N THR A 39 -5.89 -15.34 -2.75
CA THR A 39 -4.57 -15.55 -2.15
C THR A 39 -3.66 -16.13 -3.23
N LEU A 40 -2.53 -15.49 -3.45
CA LEU A 40 -1.57 -15.80 -4.50
C LEU A 40 -0.20 -16.10 -3.90
N GLN A 41 0.62 -16.77 -4.69
CA GLN A 41 2.03 -16.99 -4.41
C GLN A 41 2.83 -16.47 -5.61
N VAL A 42 3.55 -15.37 -5.44
CA VAL A 42 4.40 -14.78 -6.49
C VAL A 42 5.84 -15.25 -6.26
N THR A 43 6.54 -15.60 -7.32
CA THR A 43 7.95 -16.01 -7.19
C THR A 43 8.85 -14.79 -7.03
N SER A 44 9.63 -14.76 -5.95
CA SER A 44 10.63 -13.72 -5.69
C SER A 44 11.84 -13.87 -6.60
N ALA A 45 12.65 -12.80 -6.72
CA ALA A 45 13.93 -12.88 -7.42
C ALA A 45 14.93 -13.89 -6.79
N ARG A 46 14.71 -14.24 -5.51
CA ARG A 46 15.50 -15.23 -4.76
C ARG A 46 15.01 -16.66 -4.97
N GLY A 47 13.92 -16.87 -5.73
CA GLY A 47 13.30 -18.17 -5.99
C GLY A 47 12.37 -18.66 -4.88
N SER A 48 12.14 -17.88 -3.84
CA SER A 48 11.16 -18.14 -2.78
C SER A 48 9.77 -17.66 -3.21
N SER A 49 8.77 -17.93 -2.38
CA SER A 49 7.39 -17.52 -2.60
C SER A 49 7.03 -16.29 -1.78
N ILE A 50 6.45 -15.28 -2.43
CA ILE A 50 5.89 -14.08 -1.81
C ILE A 50 4.38 -14.29 -1.66
N PRO A 51 3.84 -14.43 -0.43
CA PRO A 51 2.40 -14.48 -0.23
C PRO A 51 1.75 -13.13 -0.54
N VAL A 52 0.67 -13.15 -1.35
CA VAL A 52 -0.05 -11.94 -1.76
C VAL A 52 -1.55 -12.14 -1.60
N THR A 53 -2.23 -11.16 -1.04
CA THR A 53 -3.69 -11.04 -1.07
C THR A 53 -4.07 -10.02 -2.14
N LEU A 54 -4.74 -10.46 -3.22
CA LEU A 54 -5.22 -9.61 -4.30
C LEU A 54 -6.74 -9.47 -4.21
N THR A 55 -7.24 -8.24 -4.07
CA THR A 55 -8.66 -7.92 -4.14
C THR A 55 -8.95 -7.19 -5.45
N LEU A 56 -9.80 -7.79 -6.29
CA LEU A 56 -10.22 -7.25 -7.57
C LEU A 56 -11.63 -6.68 -7.47
N PRO A 57 -11.91 -5.56 -8.14
CA PRO A 57 -13.28 -5.06 -8.32
C PRO A 57 -14.18 -6.12 -8.95
N GLY A 58 -15.47 -6.10 -8.67
CA GLY A 58 -16.43 -7.00 -9.27
C GLY A 58 -16.58 -6.83 -10.79
N ARG A 59 -16.05 -5.74 -11.35
CA ARG A 59 -15.97 -5.44 -12.79
C ARG A 59 -14.55 -5.00 -13.14
N THR A 60 -13.95 -5.66 -14.12
CA THR A 60 -12.55 -5.45 -14.54
C THR A 60 -12.44 -5.25 -16.05
N GLY A 61 -13.36 -4.49 -16.65
CA GLY A 61 -13.34 -4.24 -18.09
C GLY A 61 -12.25 -3.26 -18.50
N GLY A 62 -11.21 -3.72 -19.22
CA GLY A 62 -10.23 -2.84 -19.85
C GLY A 62 -8.99 -2.49 -19.01
N GLY A 63 -8.75 -3.21 -17.93
CA GLY A 63 -7.70 -2.89 -16.96
C GLY A 63 -8.18 -1.90 -15.88
N VAL A 64 -7.93 -2.20 -14.62
CA VAL A 64 -8.30 -1.35 -13.47
C VAL A 64 -7.03 -0.85 -12.79
N PRO A 65 -7.05 0.34 -12.16
CA PRO A 65 -5.93 0.79 -11.32
C PRO A 65 -5.60 -0.23 -10.24
N LEU A 66 -4.36 -0.25 -9.79
CA LEU A 66 -3.85 -1.14 -8.74
C LEU A 66 -3.19 -0.34 -7.63
N VAL A 67 -3.52 -0.62 -6.37
CA VAL A 67 -2.75 -0.16 -5.21
C VAL A 67 -2.01 -1.34 -4.59
N ILE A 68 -0.68 -1.23 -4.42
CA ILE A 68 0.12 -2.25 -3.74
C ILE A 68 0.45 -1.75 -2.33
N CYS A 69 0.10 -2.56 -1.31
CA CYS A 69 0.26 -2.23 0.11
C CYS A 69 1.48 -2.94 0.70
N CYS A 70 2.40 -2.16 1.27
CA CYS A 70 3.67 -2.58 1.86
C CYS A 70 3.61 -2.39 3.38
N HIS A 71 3.70 -3.49 4.15
CA HIS A 71 3.68 -3.45 5.62
C HIS A 71 5.01 -3.01 6.23
N GLY A 72 4.99 -2.68 7.52
CA GLY A 72 6.14 -2.28 8.31
C GLY A 72 7.01 -3.44 8.81
N PHE A 73 8.01 -3.10 9.64
CA PHE A 73 8.91 -4.06 10.29
C PHE A 73 8.11 -5.04 11.16
N THR A 74 8.37 -6.34 11.04
CA THR A 74 7.62 -7.44 11.70
C THR A 74 6.12 -7.46 11.44
N GLY A 75 5.64 -6.73 10.41
CA GLY A 75 4.23 -6.68 10.04
C GLY A 75 3.80 -7.86 9.15
N ASN A 76 2.66 -7.70 8.50
CA ASN A 76 2.16 -8.66 7.52
C ASN A 76 1.16 -7.96 6.57
N ARG A 77 0.72 -8.68 5.53
CA ARG A 77 -0.23 -8.20 4.51
C ARG A 77 -1.63 -7.87 5.01
N GLY A 78 -1.93 -8.08 6.30
CA GLY A 78 -3.18 -7.67 6.94
C GLY A 78 -3.10 -6.30 7.60
N LEU A 79 -1.89 -5.86 8.01
CA LEU A 79 -1.65 -4.63 8.79
C LEU A 79 -2.70 -4.41 9.88
N ASP A 80 -2.71 -5.28 10.88
CA ASP A 80 -3.67 -5.22 12.00
C ASP A 80 -5.15 -5.13 11.58
N GLY A 81 -5.47 -5.58 10.37
CA GLY A 81 -6.82 -5.59 9.83
C GLY A 81 -7.21 -4.36 8.99
N HIS A 82 -6.27 -3.45 8.65
CA HIS A 82 -6.56 -2.26 7.84
C HIS A 82 -6.68 -2.53 6.36
N TYR A 83 -5.84 -3.42 5.81
CA TYR A 83 -5.79 -3.56 4.35
C TYR A 83 -7.04 -4.20 3.76
N ASP A 84 -7.75 -5.07 4.48
CA ASP A 84 -8.98 -5.68 3.99
C ASP A 84 -10.14 -4.66 3.83
N PRO A 85 -10.49 -3.82 4.84
CA PRO A 85 -11.50 -2.77 4.67
C PRO A 85 -11.12 -1.75 3.60
N LEU A 86 -9.85 -1.32 3.56
CA LEU A 86 -9.35 -0.42 2.53
C LEU A 86 -9.51 -1.03 1.13
N ALA A 87 -9.14 -2.31 0.94
CA ALA A 87 -9.28 -3.01 -0.32
C ALA A 87 -10.74 -3.12 -0.79
N GLN A 88 -11.68 -3.32 0.13
CA GLN A 88 -13.10 -3.33 -0.19
C GLN A 88 -13.58 -1.95 -0.68
N ARG A 89 -13.20 -0.86 0.02
CA ARG A 89 -13.54 0.52 -0.39
C ARG A 89 -12.97 0.86 -1.77
N LEU A 90 -11.72 0.51 -2.02
CA LEU A 90 -11.07 0.71 -3.32
C LEU A 90 -11.73 -0.13 -4.43
N ALA A 91 -12.08 -1.39 -4.14
CA ALA A 91 -12.75 -2.27 -5.09
C ALA A 91 -14.15 -1.78 -5.47
N GLU A 92 -14.90 -1.18 -4.54
CA GLU A 92 -16.20 -0.53 -4.81
C GLU A 92 -16.04 0.65 -5.78
N ALA A 93 -14.90 1.35 -5.73
CA ALA A 93 -14.54 2.43 -6.64
C ALA A 93 -13.88 1.95 -7.95
N GLY A 94 -13.70 0.63 -8.13
CA GLY A 94 -13.13 0.07 -9.35
C GLY A 94 -11.60 -0.05 -9.34
N ILE A 95 -10.94 0.04 -8.19
CA ILE A 95 -9.49 -0.05 -8.01
C ILE A 95 -9.14 -1.41 -7.38
N ALA A 96 -8.18 -2.13 -7.95
CA ALA A 96 -7.64 -3.35 -7.37
C ALA A 96 -6.65 -3.04 -6.24
N THR A 97 -6.52 -3.96 -5.28
CA THR A 97 -5.55 -3.82 -4.19
C THR A 97 -4.78 -5.11 -4.00
N ALA A 98 -3.47 -5.02 -3.84
CA ALA A 98 -2.61 -6.14 -3.51
C ALA A 98 -1.80 -5.84 -2.24
N ALA A 99 -1.82 -6.73 -1.26
CA ALA A 99 -0.97 -6.67 -0.08
C ALA A 99 -0.07 -7.89 -0.05
N LEU A 100 1.22 -7.71 0.27
CA LEU A 100 2.22 -8.78 0.24
C LEU A 100 2.88 -8.98 1.61
N ASP A 101 3.36 -10.20 1.88
CA ASP A 101 4.24 -10.50 3.02
C ASP A 101 5.70 -10.50 2.53
N PHE A 102 6.53 -9.61 3.08
CA PHE A 102 7.96 -9.61 2.83
C PHE A 102 8.68 -10.78 3.52
N ALA A 103 9.92 -11.04 3.12
CA ALA A 103 10.74 -12.10 3.70
C ALA A 103 10.69 -12.12 5.24
N GLY A 104 10.50 -13.30 5.84
CA GLY A 104 10.45 -13.50 7.29
C GLY A 104 9.21 -12.95 8.00
N ASN A 105 8.22 -12.45 7.25
CA ASN A 105 6.99 -11.87 7.81
C ASN A 105 5.74 -12.63 7.34
N GLY A 106 4.68 -12.54 8.12
CA GLY A 106 3.38 -13.13 7.78
C GLY A 106 3.48 -14.62 7.45
N GLU A 107 3.09 -15.01 6.24
CA GLU A 107 3.17 -16.39 5.73
C GLU A 107 4.42 -16.65 4.88
N SER A 108 5.39 -15.72 4.82
CA SER A 108 6.67 -15.95 4.16
C SER A 108 7.43 -17.07 4.85
N THR A 109 8.03 -17.97 4.08
CA THR A 109 8.87 -19.07 4.59
C THR A 109 10.36 -18.74 4.64
N GLU A 110 10.73 -17.51 4.19
CA GLU A 110 12.11 -17.04 4.27
C GLU A 110 12.47 -16.63 5.70
N PRO A 111 13.75 -16.74 6.09
CA PRO A 111 14.19 -16.21 7.38
C PRO A 111 14.13 -14.67 7.41
N PHE A 112 13.94 -14.08 8.59
CA PHE A 112 13.89 -12.63 8.73
C PHE A 112 15.22 -11.93 8.34
N THR A 113 16.33 -12.65 8.35
CA THR A 113 17.63 -12.15 7.84
C THR A 113 17.62 -11.83 6.34
N ALA A 114 16.63 -12.34 5.59
CA ALA A 114 16.40 -11.97 4.19
C ALA A 114 15.54 -10.68 4.04
N TYR A 115 15.02 -10.11 5.12
CA TYR A 115 14.31 -8.83 5.11
C TYR A 115 15.32 -7.69 4.99
N THR A 116 15.51 -7.18 3.80
CA THR A 116 16.42 -6.07 3.47
C THR A 116 15.73 -5.10 2.51
N LEU A 117 16.21 -3.87 2.36
CA LEU A 117 15.60 -2.92 1.41
C LEU A 117 15.67 -3.43 -0.02
N ASP A 118 16.77 -4.06 -0.42
CA ASP A 118 16.92 -4.65 -1.76
C ASP A 118 15.94 -5.78 -1.99
N SER A 119 15.77 -6.69 -1.00
CA SER A 119 14.82 -7.79 -1.13
C SER A 119 13.38 -7.31 -1.18
N MET A 120 13.02 -6.31 -0.36
CA MET A 120 11.69 -5.70 -0.35
C MET A 120 11.39 -4.98 -1.68
N THR A 121 12.37 -4.24 -2.23
CA THR A 121 12.26 -3.60 -3.55
C THR A 121 12.07 -4.62 -4.66
N ALA A 122 12.86 -5.71 -4.64
CA ALA A 122 12.73 -6.79 -5.63
C ALA A 122 11.39 -7.53 -5.51
N ASP A 123 10.87 -7.73 -4.30
CA ASP A 123 9.57 -8.36 -4.05
C ASP A 123 8.41 -7.47 -4.54
N LEU A 124 8.46 -6.17 -4.25
CA LEU A 124 7.50 -5.20 -4.76
C LEU A 124 7.47 -5.20 -6.31
N ALA A 125 8.64 -5.19 -6.94
CA ALA A 125 8.76 -5.24 -8.40
C ALA A 125 8.23 -6.56 -8.98
N ALA A 126 8.53 -7.71 -8.35
CA ALA A 126 8.05 -9.02 -8.77
C ALA A 126 6.52 -9.12 -8.67
N VAL A 127 5.93 -8.65 -7.56
CA VAL A 127 4.47 -8.62 -7.36
C VAL A 127 3.81 -7.72 -8.40
N ARG A 128 4.33 -6.50 -8.60
CA ARG A 128 3.82 -5.58 -9.63
C ARG A 128 3.85 -6.24 -11.02
N ALA A 129 4.98 -6.83 -11.42
CA ALA A 129 5.14 -7.48 -12.71
C ALA A 129 4.17 -8.66 -12.91
N ALA A 130 4.03 -9.53 -11.90
CA ALA A 130 3.11 -10.67 -11.97
C ALA A 130 1.65 -10.21 -12.09
N LEU A 131 1.25 -9.20 -11.30
CA LEU A 131 -0.14 -8.73 -11.31
C LEU A 131 -0.50 -8.01 -12.62
N THR A 132 0.42 -7.22 -13.18
CA THR A 132 0.17 -6.54 -14.47
C THR A 132 0.20 -7.48 -15.67
N ALA A 133 0.90 -8.63 -15.56
CA ALA A 133 0.93 -9.64 -16.61
C ALA A 133 -0.29 -10.57 -16.60
N ASP A 134 -0.75 -11.00 -15.41
CA ASP A 134 -1.67 -12.11 -15.26
C ASP A 134 -3.10 -11.69 -14.87
N TYR A 135 -3.31 -10.42 -14.47
CA TYR A 135 -4.59 -9.91 -13.99
C TYR A 135 -5.03 -8.67 -14.78
N PRO A 136 -6.33 -8.35 -14.79
CA PRO A 136 -6.88 -7.22 -15.56
C PRO A 136 -6.62 -5.88 -14.85
N VAL A 137 -5.37 -5.60 -14.54
CA VAL A 137 -4.91 -4.33 -13.96
C VAL A 137 -4.16 -3.49 -14.99
N ASP A 138 -4.16 -2.17 -14.77
CA ASP A 138 -3.52 -1.20 -15.65
C ASP A 138 -2.11 -0.90 -15.12
N ALA A 139 -1.10 -1.24 -15.91
CA ALA A 139 0.31 -1.05 -15.54
C ALA A 139 0.71 0.44 -15.42
N GLU A 140 -0.04 1.35 -16.06
CA GLU A 140 0.23 2.79 -16.03
C GLU A 140 -0.47 3.50 -14.84
N ARG A 141 -1.41 2.80 -14.16
CA ARG A 141 -2.14 3.33 -13.00
C ARG A 141 -1.89 2.49 -11.75
N VAL A 142 -0.61 2.45 -11.32
CA VAL A 142 -0.19 1.74 -10.11
C VAL A 142 0.12 2.74 -9.00
N GLY A 143 -0.62 2.65 -7.90
CA GLY A 143 -0.35 3.36 -6.65
C GLY A 143 0.38 2.48 -5.65
N LEU A 144 1.11 3.09 -4.72
CA LEU A 144 1.79 2.41 -3.62
C LEU A 144 1.29 2.95 -2.28
N LEU A 145 1.00 2.07 -1.33
CA LEU A 145 0.75 2.40 0.07
C LEU A 145 1.81 1.74 0.93
N GLY A 146 2.48 2.49 1.77
CA GLY A 146 3.47 1.96 2.71
C GLY A 146 3.25 2.41 4.14
N HIS A 147 3.30 1.47 5.10
CA HIS A 147 3.26 1.74 6.53
C HIS A 147 4.63 1.55 7.15
N SER A 148 5.09 2.51 7.96
CA SER A 148 6.35 2.41 8.72
C SER A 148 7.56 2.10 7.81
N MET A 149 8.22 0.95 7.96
CA MET A 149 9.28 0.49 7.04
C MET A 149 8.77 0.30 5.61
N GLY A 150 7.50 -0.11 5.41
CA GLY A 150 6.86 -0.12 4.09
C GLY A 150 6.73 1.29 3.50
N GLY A 151 6.52 2.31 4.35
CA GLY A 151 6.53 3.72 3.95
C GLY A 151 7.91 4.20 3.49
N ARG A 152 8.99 3.79 4.19
CA ARG A 152 10.36 3.98 3.72
C ARG A 152 10.59 3.34 2.37
N LEU A 153 10.18 2.07 2.21
CA LEU A 153 10.31 1.35 0.95
C LEU A 153 9.61 2.07 -0.19
N VAL A 154 8.37 2.50 0.03
CA VAL A 154 7.59 3.24 -0.98
C VAL A 154 8.32 4.53 -1.34
N ALA A 155 8.77 5.33 -0.38
CA ALA A 155 9.51 6.56 -0.65
C ALA A 155 10.76 6.34 -1.52
N LEU A 156 11.51 5.25 -1.28
CA LEU A 156 12.70 4.89 -2.06
C LEU A 156 12.39 4.34 -3.47
N ASN A 157 11.14 3.93 -3.72
CA ASN A 157 10.71 3.34 -5.00
C ASN A 157 9.73 4.23 -5.77
N LEU A 158 9.69 5.53 -5.47
CA LEU A 158 8.89 6.50 -6.21
C LEU A 158 9.61 6.92 -7.50
N ASP A 159 9.22 6.33 -8.62
CA ASP A 159 9.66 6.71 -9.95
C ASP A 159 8.47 7.20 -10.80
N GLU A 160 8.72 7.55 -12.06
CA GLU A 160 7.70 8.01 -13.00
C GLU A 160 6.62 6.97 -13.33
N THR A 161 6.82 5.72 -12.94
CA THR A 161 5.85 4.63 -13.17
C THR A 161 4.88 4.45 -11.99
N VAL A 162 5.08 5.18 -10.88
CA VAL A 162 4.18 5.19 -9.72
C VAL A 162 3.21 6.36 -9.86
N ALA A 163 1.95 6.05 -10.10
CA ALA A 163 0.92 7.04 -10.37
C ALA A 163 0.45 7.82 -9.13
N ALA A 164 0.54 7.24 -7.93
CA ALA A 164 0.23 7.88 -6.65
C ALA A 164 0.87 7.12 -5.48
N ALA A 165 1.16 7.80 -4.37
CA ALA A 165 1.70 7.17 -3.18
C ALA A 165 1.04 7.65 -1.88
N ALA A 166 0.85 6.74 -0.92
CA ALA A 166 0.42 7.05 0.43
C ALA A 166 1.42 6.48 1.43
N LEU A 167 1.85 7.30 2.38
CA LEU A 167 2.82 6.95 3.42
C LEU A 167 2.15 7.08 4.78
N TRP A 168 1.98 5.97 5.47
CA TRP A 168 1.47 5.92 6.83
C TRP A 168 2.64 5.80 7.81
N SER A 169 2.88 6.82 8.60
CA SER A 169 3.95 6.85 9.62
C SER A 169 5.30 6.33 9.11
N PRO A 170 5.82 6.85 7.98
CA PRO A 170 6.99 6.28 7.32
C PRO A 170 8.25 6.42 8.18
N ALA A 171 9.02 5.34 8.35
CA ALA A 171 10.35 5.35 8.99
C ALA A 171 11.39 5.94 8.01
N ALA A 172 11.20 7.21 7.62
CA ALA A 172 11.87 7.82 6.48
C ALA A 172 13.13 8.64 6.81
N ALA A 173 13.61 8.66 8.05
CA ALA A 173 14.87 9.34 8.36
C ALA A 173 16.03 8.76 7.55
N PRO A 174 16.91 9.58 6.95
CA PRO A 174 18.08 9.13 6.19
C PRO A 174 19.10 8.38 7.06
N GLY A 175 19.83 7.47 6.42
CA GLY A 175 20.96 6.79 7.05
C GLY A 175 20.55 5.95 8.27
N LEU A 176 21.44 5.83 9.24
CA LEU A 176 21.21 5.08 10.48
C LEU A 176 20.07 5.67 11.35
N ASP A 177 19.70 6.94 11.15
CA ASP A 177 18.56 7.52 11.85
C ASP A 177 17.24 6.80 11.46
N GLY A 178 17.19 6.19 10.28
CA GLY A 178 16.07 5.30 9.91
C GLY A 178 15.90 4.05 10.76
N LEU A 179 16.88 3.72 11.64
CA LEU A 179 16.82 2.64 12.62
C LEU A 179 16.39 3.12 14.02
N GLU A 180 15.91 4.35 14.17
CA GLU A 180 15.52 4.91 15.47
C GLU A 180 14.43 4.10 16.18
N PHE A 181 13.57 3.41 15.44
CA PHE A 181 12.56 2.49 15.99
C PHE A 181 13.18 1.26 16.70
N LEU A 182 14.43 0.90 16.38
CA LEU A 182 15.19 -0.14 17.07
C LEU A 182 15.94 0.41 18.28
N ASN A 183 16.48 1.61 18.15
CA ASN A 183 17.18 2.32 19.22
C ASN A 183 17.16 3.83 18.98
N HIS A 184 16.51 4.59 19.87
CA HIS A 184 16.43 6.04 19.78
C HIS A 184 17.77 6.75 19.92
N ASP A 185 18.72 6.14 20.66
CA ASP A 185 20.05 6.71 20.83
C ASP A 185 20.96 6.44 19.63
N ALA A 186 21.59 7.49 19.10
CA ALA A 186 22.50 7.39 17.97
C ALA A 186 23.72 6.49 18.27
N ALA A 187 24.26 6.52 19.48
CA ALA A 187 25.38 5.65 19.91
C ALA A 187 24.91 4.16 19.89
N GLY A 188 23.71 3.89 20.38
CA GLY A 188 23.15 2.55 20.36
C GLY A 188 22.90 2.02 18.93
N ARG A 189 22.55 2.87 17.96
CA ARG A 189 22.47 2.48 16.55
C ARG A 189 23.84 2.14 15.95
N GLU A 190 24.89 2.88 16.32
CA GLU A 190 26.26 2.56 15.93
C GLU A 190 26.77 1.27 16.58
N GLU A 191 26.41 0.98 17.83
CA GLU A 191 26.70 -0.29 18.49
C GLU A 191 25.99 -1.45 17.77
N LEU A 192 24.74 -1.27 17.36
CA LEU A 192 23.99 -2.25 16.57
C LEU A 192 24.69 -2.55 15.25
N ARG A 193 25.16 -1.51 14.53
CA ARG A 193 25.93 -1.66 13.31
C ARG A 193 27.25 -2.41 13.53
N ALA A 194 28.03 -2.01 14.54
CA ALA A 194 29.28 -2.66 14.86
C ALA A 194 29.10 -4.15 15.24
N ALA A 195 28.02 -4.48 15.95
CA ALA A 195 27.70 -5.86 16.28
C ALA A 195 27.39 -6.68 15.01
N ALA A 196 26.61 -6.11 14.06
CA ALA A 196 26.32 -6.76 12.79
C ALA A 196 27.58 -6.92 11.91
N GLU A 197 28.45 -5.91 11.86
CA GLU A 197 29.73 -5.97 11.14
C GLU A 197 30.62 -7.10 11.68
N SER A 198 30.58 -7.35 12.98
CA SER A 198 31.37 -8.42 13.63
C SER A 198 30.81 -9.81 13.42
N ALA A 199 29.47 -9.97 13.42
CA ALA A 199 28.80 -11.27 13.44
C ALA A 199 28.03 -11.63 12.17
N GLY A 200 27.83 -10.67 11.26
CA GLY A 200 26.99 -10.79 10.07
C GLY A 200 25.50 -10.61 10.36
N THR A 201 25.08 -10.76 11.61
CA THR A 201 23.68 -10.63 12.05
C THR A 201 23.60 -10.07 13.47
N VAL A 202 22.44 -9.55 13.86
CA VAL A 202 22.11 -9.12 15.22
C VAL A 202 20.75 -9.65 15.63
N ASP A 203 20.68 -10.27 16.80
CA ASP A 203 19.43 -10.66 17.43
C ASP A 203 18.74 -9.45 18.06
N LEU A 204 17.45 -9.30 17.82
CA LEU A 204 16.58 -8.30 18.40
C LEU A 204 15.50 -8.99 19.27
N PRO A 205 15.81 -9.37 20.51
CA PRO A 205 14.89 -10.16 21.34
C PRO A 205 13.55 -9.46 21.58
N GLN A 206 13.56 -8.13 21.69
CA GLN A 206 12.33 -7.32 21.89
C GLN A 206 11.38 -7.39 20.68
N TRP A 207 11.90 -7.72 19.49
CA TRP A 207 11.14 -7.90 18.26
C TRP A 207 10.97 -9.39 17.87
N GLY A 208 11.69 -10.28 18.56
CA GLY A 208 11.66 -11.72 18.27
C GLY A 208 12.29 -12.14 16.94
N VAL A 209 13.19 -11.30 16.39
CA VAL A 209 13.81 -11.50 15.08
C VAL A 209 15.31 -11.31 15.10
N THR A 210 15.98 -11.84 14.07
CA THR A 210 17.42 -11.62 13.79
C THR A 210 17.51 -10.84 12.49
N ILE A 211 18.19 -9.68 12.50
CA ILE A 211 18.45 -8.85 11.32
C ILE A 211 19.84 -9.13 10.76
N SER A 212 20.03 -8.93 9.45
CA SER A 212 21.31 -9.09 8.76
C SER A 212 22.13 -7.79 8.77
N LEU A 213 23.44 -7.90 8.56
CA LEU A 213 24.31 -6.77 8.27
C LEU A 213 23.84 -6.01 7.02
N ASP A 214 23.35 -6.74 5.98
CA ASP A 214 22.84 -6.13 4.75
C ASP A 214 21.67 -5.19 5.02
N PHE A 215 20.74 -5.57 5.91
CA PHE A 215 19.64 -4.68 6.31
C PHE A 215 20.16 -3.37 6.90
N ILE A 216 21.10 -3.44 7.86
CA ILE A 216 21.66 -2.26 8.53
C ILE A 216 22.46 -1.40 7.55
N THR A 217 23.27 -2.02 6.68
CA THR A 217 24.06 -1.31 5.67
C THR A 217 23.17 -0.58 4.67
N GLN A 218 22.15 -1.25 4.15
CA GLN A 218 21.20 -0.64 3.21
C GLN A 218 20.37 0.47 3.85
N MET A 219 20.03 0.33 5.14
CA MET A 219 19.41 1.43 5.90
C MET A 219 20.34 2.64 6.00
N ALA A 220 21.63 2.40 6.35
CA ALA A 220 22.64 3.45 6.49
C ALA A 220 22.92 4.19 5.18
N ASP A 221 22.84 3.49 4.04
CA ASP A 221 23.14 4.05 2.73
C ASP A 221 21.92 4.67 2.02
N SER A 222 20.71 4.57 2.59
CA SER A 222 19.48 5.05 1.96
C SER A 222 19.03 6.42 2.47
N ASP A 223 18.50 7.23 1.53
CA ASP A 223 17.94 8.56 1.81
C ASP A 223 16.53 8.70 1.22
N PRO A 224 15.49 8.32 1.98
CA PRO A 224 14.11 8.46 1.54
C PRO A 224 13.66 9.91 1.33
N TRP A 225 14.25 10.89 2.04
CA TRP A 225 13.89 12.30 1.85
C TRP A 225 14.37 12.82 0.50
N ALA A 226 15.59 12.47 0.10
CA ALA A 226 16.08 12.81 -1.25
C ALA A 226 15.24 12.14 -2.32
N ALA A 227 14.84 10.87 -2.13
CA ALA A 227 13.97 10.14 -3.06
C ALA A 227 12.58 10.79 -3.16
N LEU A 228 11.95 11.17 -2.05
CA LEU A 228 10.67 11.89 -2.03
C LEU A 228 10.76 13.18 -2.83
N THR A 229 11.79 13.99 -2.61
CA THR A 229 11.96 15.28 -3.29
C THR A 229 12.00 15.14 -4.82
N GLY A 230 12.48 14.01 -5.34
CA GLY A 230 12.55 13.72 -6.78
C GLY A 230 11.23 13.39 -7.45
N ASN A 231 10.18 13.01 -6.70
CA ASN A 231 8.88 12.60 -7.25
C ASN A 231 7.87 13.75 -7.25
N GLN A 232 7.09 13.92 -8.32
CA GLN A 232 6.07 14.97 -8.49
C GLN A 232 4.63 14.44 -8.53
N GLY A 233 4.43 13.12 -8.42
CA GLY A 233 3.10 12.49 -8.43
C GLY A 233 2.28 12.82 -7.18
N PRO A 234 0.97 12.53 -7.16
CA PRO A 234 0.12 12.65 -5.99
C PRO A 234 0.70 11.91 -4.78
N LEU A 235 0.76 12.57 -3.62
CA LEU A 235 1.31 12.03 -2.38
C LEU A 235 0.40 12.33 -1.20
N LEU A 236 0.16 11.32 -0.35
CA LEU A 236 -0.43 11.46 0.97
C LEU A 236 0.61 11.06 2.02
N VAL A 237 0.76 11.85 3.08
CA VAL A 237 1.58 11.48 4.25
C VAL A 237 0.74 11.65 5.51
N ALA A 238 0.67 10.61 6.33
CA ALA A 238 0.00 10.61 7.61
C ALA A 238 0.97 10.27 8.73
N PHE A 239 0.81 10.92 9.88
CA PHE A 239 1.50 10.59 11.13
C PHE A 239 0.50 10.55 12.28
N ALA A 240 0.70 9.61 13.20
CA ALA A 240 -0.11 9.39 14.39
C ALA A 240 0.59 9.89 15.66
N ALA A 241 -0.17 10.17 16.72
CA ALA A 241 0.43 10.56 18.01
C ALA A 241 1.34 9.46 18.58
N GLY A 242 0.99 8.20 18.38
CA GLY A 242 1.78 7.04 18.82
C GLY A 242 3.12 6.88 18.09
N ASP A 243 3.36 7.66 17.02
CA ASP A 243 4.64 7.59 16.29
C ASP A 243 5.84 7.99 17.14
N VAL A 244 5.65 8.86 18.13
CA VAL A 244 6.72 9.32 19.03
C VAL A 244 7.37 8.21 19.87
N GLU A 245 6.72 7.05 19.95
CA GLU A 245 7.28 5.85 20.59
C GLU A 245 8.31 5.13 19.69
N LEU A 246 8.28 5.37 18.38
CA LEU A 246 9.11 4.68 17.39
C LEU A 246 9.90 5.64 16.50
N LEU A 247 9.37 6.83 16.24
CA LEU A 247 9.94 7.83 15.36
C LEU A 247 10.19 9.13 16.11
N SER A 248 11.32 9.77 15.86
CA SER A 248 11.58 11.10 16.41
C SER A 248 10.75 12.19 15.72
N GLN A 249 10.53 13.31 16.42
CA GLN A 249 9.95 14.50 15.82
C GLN A 249 10.76 14.97 14.59
N GLY A 250 12.10 14.76 14.63
CA GLY A 250 12.98 15.06 13.50
C GLY A 250 12.65 14.26 12.24
N THR A 251 12.28 12.99 12.37
CA THR A 251 11.81 12.15 11.25
C THR A 251 10.48 12.64 10.68
N ILE A 252 9.55 13.00 11.55
CA ILE A 252 8.24 13.54 11.16
C ILE A 252 8.43 14.86 10.38
N ASP A 253 9.14 15.81 10.98
CA ASP A 253 9.36 17.14 10.40
C ASP A 253 10.19 17.07 9.11
N GLY A 254 11.24 16.23 9.08
CA GLY A 254 12.08 16.03 7.91
C GLY A 254 11.33 15.40 6.73
N THR A 255 10.46 14.42 7.00
CA THR A 255 9.61 13.80 5.96
C THR A 255 8.62 14.81 5.37
N ARG A 256 7.99 15.63 6.21
CA ARG A 256 7.08 16.68 5.76
C ARG A 256 7.83 17.78 4.97
N ALA A 257 9.02 18.16 5.44
CA ALA A 257 9.86 19.11 4.70
C ALA A 257 10.31 18.55 3.34
N ALA A 258 10.60 17.25 3.22
CA ALA A 258 10.91 16.61 1.95
C ALA A 258 9.69 16.57 1.01
N ALA A 259 8.49 16.34 1.56
CA ALA A 259 7.25 16.43 0.80
C ALA A 259 6.97 17.84 0.28
N ASP A 260 7.19 18.87 1.11
CA ASP A 260 7.08 20.29 0.71
C ASP A 260 8.10 20.67 -0.38
N ALA A 261 9.33 20.16 -0.27
CA ALA A 261 10.42 20.46 -1.20
C ALA A 261 10.19 19.90 -2.62
N ARG A 262 9.23 19.02 -2.82
CA ARG A 262 8.81 18.48 -4.13
C ARG A 262 8.31 19.58 -5.06
N GLY A 263 7.75 20.66 -4.51
CA GLY A 263 7.12 21.73 -5.29
C GLY A 263 5.82 21.34 -5.98
N ALA A 264 5.23 20.18 -5.60
CA ALA A 264 3.93 19.68 -6.01
C ALA A 264 3.00 19.58 -4.80
N ASP A 265 1.71 19.76 -5.00
CA ASP A 265 0.71 19.61 -3.94
C ASP A 265 0.71 18.18 -3.38
N TRP A 266 0.49 18.07 -2.08
CA TRP A 266 0.38 16.79 -1.37
C TRP A 266 -0.61 16.88 -0.21
N LEU A 267 -1.15 15.75 0.22
CA LEU A 267 -2.10 15.67 1.32
C LEU A 267 -1.36 15.40 2.63
N ASP A 268 -1.28 16.44 3.48
CA ASP A 268 -0.71 16.37 4.82
C ASP A 268 -1.80 16.03 5.85
N LEU A 269 -1.69 14.84 6.45
CA LEU A 269 -2.58 14.40 7.52
C LEU A 269 -1.95 14.50 8.93
N TYR A 270 -0.81 15.20 9.07
CA TYR A 270 -0.21 15.45 10.37
C TYR A 270 -1.17 16.23 11.32
N GLY A 271 -1.23 15.81 12.58
CA GLY A 271 -2.13 16.40 13.57
C GLY A 271 -3.60 15.95 13.47
N GLN A 272 -3.94 15.06 12.52
CA GLN A 272 -5.30 14.54 12.39
C GLN A 272 -5.51 13.21 13.16
N TYR A 273 -4.44 12.59 13.66
CA TYR A 273 -4.44 11.29 14.33
C TYR A 273 -3.84 11.36 15.74
N GLU A 274 -4.24 12.38 16.52
CA GLU A 274 -3.78 12.57 17.92
C GLU A 274 -4.31 11.49 18.87
N ASP A 275 -5.29 10.72 18.43
CA ASP A 275 -5.95 9.64 19.13
C ASP A 275 -5.55 8.23 18.62
N ALA A 276 -4.48 8.13 17.81
CA ALA A 276 -4.05 6.91 17.16
C ALA A 276 -2.68 6.42 17.63
N THR A 277 -2.51 5.09 17.65
CA THR A 277 -1.21 4.42 17.77
C THR A 277 -0.44 4.51 16.45
N HIS A 278 0.83 4.08 16.44
CA HIS A 278 1.65 3.96 15.21
C HIS A 278 0.98 3.10 14.12
N ASN A 279 0.21 2.09 14.49
CA ASN A 279 -0.51 1.22 13.56
C ASN A 279 -1.92 1.73 13.22
N TYR A 280 -2.24 2.99 13.53
CA TYR A 280 -3.58 3.58 13.30
C TYR A 280 -4.73 2.80 13.94
N THR A 281 -4.46 2.13 15.06
CA THR A 281 -5.48 1.68 15.99
C THR A 281 -5.77 2.79 17.00
N GLY A 282 -6.94 2.77 17.65
CA GLY A 282 -7.24 3.75 18.68
C GLY A 282 -6.34 3.61 19.90
N LEU A 283 -5.99 4.73 20.55
CA LEU A 283 -5.30 4.71 21.85
C LEU A 283 -6.18 4.08 22.95
N THR A 284 -7.50 3.99 22.72
CA THR A 284 -8.46 3.30 23.56
C THR A 284 -9.37 2.41 22.71
N ALA A 285 -9.97 1.38 23.32
CA ALA A 285 -10.91 0.51 22.63
C ALA A 285 -12.16 1.27 22.11
N GLU A 286 -12.54 2.39 22.76
CA GLU A 286 -13.71 3.17 22.38
C GLU A 286 -13.50 3.93 21.07
N ASN A 287 -12.27 4.40 20.78
CA ASN A 287 -11.98 5.16 19.57
C ASN A 287 -11.34 4.34 18.43
N ASP A 288 -11.01 3.06 18.66
CA ASP A 288 -10.33 2.21 17.69
C ASP A 288 -11.05 2.15 16.34
N ALA A 289 -12.34 1.84 16.34
CA ALA A 289 -13.11 1.75 15.09
C ALA A 289 -13.15 3.08 14.30
N ALA A 290 -13.25 4.21 15.01
CA ALA A 290 -13.29 5.53 14.37
C ALA A 290 -11.93 5.93 13.78
N VAL A 291 -10.83 5.61 14.46
CA VAL A 291 -9.46 5.85 13.95
C VAL A 291 -9.23 5.04 12.69
N ARG A 292 -9.52 3.73 12.72
CA ARG A 292 -9.38 2.83 11.57
C ARG A 292 -10.19 3.31 10.37
N GLU A 293 -11.48 3.56 10.57
CA GLU A 293 -12.35 4.04 9.51
C GLU A 293 -11.87 5.36 8.90
N ARG A 294 -11.33 6.27 9.72
CA ARG A 294 -10.84 7.58 9.26
C ARG A 294 -9.65 7.43 8.32
N ILE A 295 -8.60 6.67 8.70
CA ILE A 295 -7.41 6.51 7.86
C ILE A 295 -7.71 5.72 6.59
N GLU A 296 -8.51 4.66 6.68
CA GLU A 296 -8.93 3.85 5.55
C GLU A 296 -9.76 4.67 4.54
N THR A 297 -10.68 5.50 5.03
CA THR A 297 -11.53 6.36 4.19
C THR A 297 -10.71 7.43 3.50
N GLN A 298 -9.89 8.19 4.23
CA GLN A 298 -9.07 9.25 3.64
C GLN A 298 -8.08 8.70 2.62
N THR A 299 -7.49 7.52 2.89
CA THR A 299 -6.58 6.87 1.94
C THR A 299 -7.32 6.36 0.71
N ALA A 300 -8.53 5.79 0.88
CA ALA A 300 -9.33 5.37 -0.26
C ALA A 300 -9.73 6.57 -1.14
N GLU A 301 -10.22 7.66 -0.54
CA GLU A 301 -10.58 8.90 -1.24
C GLU A 301 -9.38 9.46 -2.03
N PHE A 302 -8.20 9.50 -1.41
CA PHE A 302 -6.97 9.93 -2.07
C PHE A 302 -6.66 9.08 -3.32
N PHE A 303 -6.66 7.75 -3.22
CA PHE A 303 -6.37 6.90 -4.38
C PHE A 303 -7.49 6.93 -5.43
N ILE A 304 -8.75 7.09 -5.04
CA ILE A 304 -9.87 7.25 -5.97
C ILE A 304 -9.70 8.53 -6.80
N GLU A 305 -9.30 9.63 -6.17
CA GLU A 305 -9.03 10.89 -6.88
C GLU A 305 -7.81 10.79 -7.79
N ALA A 306 -6.73 10.17 -7.29
CA ALA A 306 -5.45 10.13 -7.99
C ALA A 306 -5.39 9.11 -9.15
N LEU A 307 -6.14 8.01 -9.08
CA LEU A 307 -6.08 6.88 -10.03
C LEU A 307 -7.37 6.70 -10.85
N GLY A 308 -8.45 7.39 -10.50
CA GLY A 308 -9.79 7.25 -11.06
C GLY A 308 -10.04 7.83 -12.44
#